data_416743fa8c6a724e4f792421759fb5fa
#
_entry.id   416743fa8c6a724e4f792421759fb5fa
#
_cell.length_a   1.000
_cell.length_b   1.000
_cell.length_c   1.000
_cell.angle_alpha   90.00
_cell.angle_beta   90.00
_cell.angle_gamma   90.00
#
_symmetry.space_group_name_H-M   'P 1'
#
loop_
_entity.id
_entity.type
_entity.pdbx_description
1 polymer ?
#
loop_
_entity_poly.entity_id
_entity_poly.type
_entity_poly.pdbx_seq_one_letter_code
_entity_poly.pdbx_strand_id
1 'polypeptide(L)'
;MYVPVHYEEKKECWKTLSDYIEQCSPTNIIIGGDLNIILDPKEKRGGSSTREPFLPTVENLIQSWDLVDFKPVKGAYTWTNNRTGEHHISARLDRFLASSAIMMDNRIVFSKILPKLTSDHKPILLHIKEEEDLGPLPFRFSPLWVKREGFLETVQTTWEKDILGSPSYVWEKKIKNTKKALKEWIKKDTNSPTSQRKEATK
;
A
#
# COMPACT_ATOMS: atom_id res chain seq x y z
N MET A 1 -7.94 -11.74 16.66
CA MET A 1 -8.51 -13.08 16.45
C MET A 1 -7.40 -14.11 16.54
N TYR A 2 -7.66 -15.28 17.15
CA TYR A 2 -6.79 -16.47 17.11
C TYR A 2 -7.58 -17.61 16.48
N VAL A 3 -7.06 -18.20 15.43
CA VAL A 3 -7.66 -19.36 14.77
C VAL A 3 -6.92 -20.61 15.21
N PRO A 4 -7.61 -21.66 15.71
CA PRO A 4 -6.97 -22.90 16.13
C PRO A 4 -6.16 -23.57 15.00
N VAL A 5 -5.16 -24.37 15.41
CA VAL A 5 -4.32 -25.13 14.45
C VAL A 5 -5.06 -26.35 13.93
N HIS A 6 -5.84 -27.02 14.79
CA HIS A 6 -6.55 -28.26 14.43
C HIS A 6 -7.69 -28.00 13.44
N TYR A 7 -7.81 -28.85 12.43
CA TYR A 7 -8.70 -28.69 11.32
C TYR A 7 -10.17 -28.47 11.71
N GLU A 8 -10.72 -29.30 12.59
CA GLU A 8 -12.14 -29.21 13.00
C GLU A 8 -12.42 -27.93 13.81
N GLU A 9 -11.53 -27.58 14.72
CA GLU A 9 -11.64 -26.33 15.49
C GLU A 9 -11.48 -25.09 14.60
N LYS A 10 -10.56 -25.15 13.63
CA LYS A 10 -10.36 -24.13 12.61
C LYS A 10 -11.62 -23.90 11.79
N LYS A 11 -12.23 -24.99 11.33
CA LYS A 11 -13.47 -24.98 10.58
C LYS A 11 -14.62 -24.34 11.37
N GLU A 12 -14.78 -24.73 12.63
CA GLU A 12 -15.82 -24.19 13.50
C GLU A 12 -15.59 -22.69 13.78
N CYS A 13 -14.32 -22.28 13.99
CA CYS A 13 -13.94 -20.88 14.19
C CYS A 13 -14.33 -20.01 12.98
N TRP A 14 -14.01 -20.46 11.75
CA TRP A 14 -14.36 -19.72 10.53
C TRP A 14 -15.85 -19.73 10.27
N LYS A 15 -16.54 -20.82 10.58
CA LYS A 15 -18.00 -20.90 10.47
C LYS A 15 -18.67 -19.92 11.41
N THR A 16 -18.29 -19.89 12.68
CA THR A 16 -18.82 -18.93 13.67
C THR A 16 -18.62 -17.50 13.23
N LEU A 17 -17.45 -17.17 12.63
CA LEU A 17 -17.18 -15.86 12.08
C LEU A 17 -18.10 -15.56 10.87
N SER A 18 -18.31 -16.53 10.00
CA SER A 18 -19.21 -16.38 8.84
C SER A 18 -20.65 -16.11 9.27
N ASP A 19 -21.15 -16.91 10.21
CA ASP A 19 -22.51 -16.76 10.75
C ASP A 19 -22.68 -15.36 11.40
N TYR A 20 -21.66 -14.88 12.12
CA TYR A 20 -21.66 -13.55 12.71
C TYR A 20 -21.68 -12.43 11.66
N ILE A 21 -20.84 -12.54 10.62
CA ILE A 21 -20.77 -11.53 9.56
C ILE A 21 -22.08 -11.50 8.77
N GLU A 22 -22.68 -12.67 8.48
CA GLU A 22 -23.97 -12.76 7.80
C GLU A 22 -25.11 -12.13 8.64
N GLN A 23 -25.11 -12.40 9.95
CA GLN A 23 -26.12 -11.85 10.86
C GLN A 23 -25.99 -10.33 11.02
N CYS A 24 -24.77 -9.80 11.15
CA CYS A 24 -24.53 -8.39 11.40
C CYS A 24 -24.48 -7.55 10.13
N SER A 25 -24.21 -8.14 8.98
CA SER A 25 -24.03 -7.47 7.67
C SER A 25 -23.20 -6.17 7.77
N PRO A 26 -21.99 -6.20 8.36
CA PRO A 26 -21.18 -5.02 8.55
C PRO A 26 -20.71 -4.42 7.21
N THR A 27 -20.71 -3.10 7.09
CA THR A 27 -20.22 -2.40 5.89
C THR A 27 -18.70 -2.46 5.75
N ASN A 28 -18.00 -2.53 6.88
CA ASN A 28 -16.54 -2.59 6.93
C ASN A 28 -16.10 -3.70 7.90
N ILE A 29 -15.20 -4.55 7.43
CA ILE A 29 -14.66 -5.66 8.20
C ILE A 29 -13.15 -5.47 8.32
N ILE A 30 -12.62 -5.65 9.52
CA ILE A 30 -11.18 -5.80 9.77
C ILE A 30 -10.99 -7.06 10.61
N ILE A 31 -10.29 -8.03 10.09
CA ILE A 31 -9.89 -9.25 10.79
C ILE A 31 -8.39 -9.18 11.02
N GLY A 32 -7.94 -9.21 12.26
CA GLY A 32 -6.52 -9.15 12.60
C GLY A 32 -6.12 -10.17 13.63
N GLY A 33 -4.93 -10.75 13.49
CA GLY A 33 -4.35 -11.67 14.44
C GLY A 33 -3.71 -12.92 13.82
N ASP A 34 -3.52 -13.94 14.64
CA ASP A 34 -3.00 -15.25 14.23
C ASP A 34 -4.11 -16.08 13.59
N LEU A 35 -4.09 -16.16 12.27
CA LEU A 35 -5.09 -16.93 11.51
C LEU A 35 -4.64 -18.38 11.27
N ASN A 36 -3.46 -18.74 11.71
CA ASN A 36 -2.87 -20.07 11.53
C ASN A 36 -3.04 -20.64 10.12
N ILE A 37 -2.91 -19.79 9.10
CA ILE A 37 -3.06 -20.16 7.69
C ILE A 37 -2.00 -19.49 6.83
N ILE A 38 -1.51 -20.22 5.86
CA ILE A 38 -0.56 -19.77 4.84
C ILE A 38 -1.33 -19.64 3.53
N LEU A 39 -1.46 -18.42 3.01
CA LEU A 39 -2.18 -18.14 1.78
C LEU A 39 -1.32 -18.35 0.53
N ASP A 40 0.00 -18.08 0.63
CA ASP A 40 0.96 -18.23 -0.46
C ASP A 40 2.14 -19.09 0.03
N PRO A 41 2.61 -20.07 -0.74
CA PRO A 41 3.80 -20.87 -0.39
C PRO A 41 5.03 -20.02 -0.01
N LYS A 42 5.18 -18.82 -0.57
CA LYS A 42 6.26 -17.87 -0.25
C LYS A 42 6.18 -17.32 1.19
N GLU A 43 5.05 -17.48 1.86
CA GLU A 43 4.84 -17.06 3.24
C GLU A 43 5.37 -18.07 4.26
N LYS A 44 6.01 -19.15 3.80
CA LYS A 44 6.66 -20.16 4.65
C LYS A 44 8.08 -20.42 4.16
N ARG A 45 8.99 -20.57 5.11
CA ARG A 45 10.36 -21.02 4.89
C ARG A 45 10.66 -22.21 5.80
N GLY A 46 11.16 -23.28 5.21
CA GLY A 46 11.51 -24.50 5.93
C GLY A 46 10.31 -25.40 6.28
N GLY A 47 10.61 -26.61 6.76
CA GLY A 47 9.61 -27.64 7.06
C GLY A 47 8.92 -28.22 5.83
N SER A 48 7.86 -29.01 6.04
CA SER A 48 7.08 -29.63 4.95
C SER A 48 6.29 -28.59 4.15
N SER A 49 6.20 -28.79 2.84
CA SER A 49 5.42 -27.98 1.90
C SER A 49 3.97 -28.43 1.76
N THR A 50 3.44 -29.16 2.74
CA THR A 50 2.06 -29.65 2.69
C THR A 50 1.08 -28.48 2.57
N ARG A 51 0.23 -28.53 1.57
CA ARG A 51 -0.83 -27.53 1.37
C ARG A 51 -1.85 -27.64 2.50
N GLU A 52 -2.24 -26.50 3.04
CA GLU A 52 -3.27 -26.37 4.07
C GLU A 52 -4.63 -26.84 3.50
N PRO A 53 -5.26 -27.91 4.03
CA PRO A 53 -6.52 -28.42 3.49
C PRO A 53 -7.67 -27.41 3.54
N PHE A 54 -7.64 -26.51 4.51
CA PHE A 54 -8.68 -25.49 4.73
C PHE A 54 -8.50 -24.21 3.90
N LEU A 55 -7.38 -24.10 3.18
CA LEU A 55 -7.05 -22.93 2.37
C LEU A 55 -8.16 -22.53 1.37
N PRO A 56 -8.74 -23.44 0.55
CA PRO A 56 -9.77 -23.06 -0.40
C PRO A 56 -11.00 -22.42 0.24
N THR A 57 -11.37 -22.87 1.44
CA THR A 57 -12.51 -22.29 2.18
C THR A 57 -12.20 -20.86 2.60
N VAL A 58 -11.00 -20.60 3.12
CA VAL A 58 -10.61 -19.23 3.53
C VAL A 58 -10.46 -18.32 2.33
N GLU A 59 -9.90 -18.78 1.22
CA GLU A 59 -9.81 -18.01 -0.02
C GLU A 59 -11.20 -17.58 -0.52
N ASN A 60 -12.18 -18.50 -0.49
CA ASN A 60 -13.57 -18.19 -0.84
C ASN A 60 -14.20 -17.15 0.11
N LEU A 61 -13.95 -17.24 1.42
CA LEU A 61 -14.45 -16.26 2.39
C LEU A 61 -13.80 -14.89 2.19
N ILE A 62 -12.50 -14.82 1.96
CA ILE A 62 -11.79 -13.59 1.64
C ILE A 62 -12.40 -12.92 0.40
N GLN A 63 -12.68 -13.71 -0.63
CA GLN A 63 -13.30 -13.21 -1.85
C GLN A 63 -14.76 -12.77 -1.64
N SER A 64 -15.57 -13.58 -0.95
CA SER A 64 -17.00 -13.28 -0.73
C SER A 64 -17.22 -12.05 0.14
N TRP A 65 -16.32 -11.77 1.07
CA TRP A 65 -16.37 -10.60 1.95
C TRP A 65 -15.57 -9.40 1.40
N ASP A 66 -15.07 -9.49 0.17
CA ASP A 66 -14.25 -8.46 -0.48
C ASP A 66 -13.08 -7.99 0.40
N LEU A 67 -12.36 -8.95 0.99
CA LEU A 67 -11.23 -8.66 1.87
C LEU A 67 -9.91 -8.62 1.12
N VAL A 68 -9.08 -7.67 1.50
CA VAL A 68 -7.70 -7.50 1.04
C VAL A 68 -6.74 -7.91 2.15
N ASP A 69 -5.72 -8.71 1.81
CA ASP A 69 -4.64 -9.07 2.73
C ASP A 69 -3.57 -7.96 2.75
N PHE A 70 -3.48 -7.22 3.84
CA PHE A 70 -2.50 -6.15 4.02
C PHE A 70 -1.13 -6.73 4.40
N LYS A 71 -0.36 -7.09 3.37
CA LYS A 71 1.01 -7.58 3.56
C LYS A 71 1.88 -6.52 4.22
N PRO A 72 2.77 -6.92 5.14
CA PRO A 72 3.64 -5.97 5.82
C PRO A 72 4.62 -5.30 4.85
N VAL A 73 4.81 -3.99 5.01
CA VAL A 73 5.75 -3.19 4.19
C VAL A 73 7.20 -3.69 4.32
N LYS A 74 7.55 -4.23 5.50
CA LYS A 74 8.88 -4.77 5.78
C LYS A 74 8.77 -6.04 6.62
N GLY A 75 9.59 -7.05 6.25
CA GLY A 75 9.55 -8.38 6.87
C GLY A 75 8.56 -9.29 6.15
N ALA A 76 8.77 -10.61 6.27
CA ALA A 76 7.96 -11.61 5.58
C ALA A 76 7.25 -12.56 6.55
N TYR A 77 7.85 -12.83 7.71
CA TYR A 77 7.40 -13.87 8.63
C TYR A 77 7.07 -13.30 10.01
N THR A 78 5.93 -13.70 10.52
CA THR A 78 5.43 -13.28 11.84
C THR A 78 5.69 -14.30 12.91
N TRP A 79 5.91 -15.56 12.55
CA TRP A 79 6.17 -16.69 13.47
C TRP A 79 7.46 -17.42 13.12
N THR A 80 8.06 -18.05 14.13
CA THR A 80 9.21 -18.94 13.98
C THR A 80 9.24 -20.00 15.08
N ASN A 81 9.65 -21.23 14.72
CA ASN A 81 9.80 -22.31 15.69
C ASN A 81 11.04 -22.18 16.60
N ASN A 82 11.78 -21.07 16.53
CA ASN A 82 12.98 -20.77 17.32
C ASN A 82 14.13 -21.80 17.19
N ARG A 83 14.08 -22.71 16.22
CA ARG A 83 15.19 -23.65 15.93
C ARG A 83 16.18 -23.01 14.97
N THR A 84 17.39 -23.56 14.90
CA THR A 84 18.47 -23.10 14.01
C THR A 84 18.77 -24.13 12.92
N GLY A 85 19.49 -23.69 11.88
CA GLY A 85 19.93 -24.56 10.78
C GLY A 85 18.76 -25.11 9.95
N GLU A 86 18.89 -26.37 9.54
CA GLU A 86 17.92 -27.03 8.64
C GLU A 86 16.54 -27.25 9.28
N HIS A 87 16.46 -27.24 10.61
CA HIS A 87 15.21 -27.39 11.36
C HIS A 87 14.48 -26.04 11.58
N HIS A 88 15.04 -24.95 11.10
CA HIS A 88 14.41 -23.63 11.21
C HIS A 88 13.18 -23.51 10.32
N ILE A 89 12.05 -23.13 10.92
CA ILE A 89 10.81 -22.87 10.22
C ILE A 89 10.35 -21.47 10.57
N SER A 90 9.98 -20.69 9.55
CA SER A 90 9.34 -19.39 9.72
C SER A 90 8.11 -19.32 8.83
N ALA A 91 7.05 -18.67 9.31
CA ALA A 91 5.81 -18.52 8.57
C ALA A 91 5.14 -17.17 8.86
N ARG A 92 4.30 -16.75 7.93
CA ARG A 92 3.40 -15.62 8.12
C ARG A 92 2.03 -16.15 8.52
N LEU A 93 1.76 -16.22 9.81
CA LEU A 93 0.52 -16.73 10.39
C LEU A 93 -0.39 -15.57 10.83
N ASP A 94 0.24 -14.50 11.31
CA ASP A 94 -0.45 -13.28 11.74
C ASP A 94 -0.63 -12.34 10.55
N ARG A 95 -1.86 -11.84 10.36
CA ARG A 95 -2.20 -10.96 9.26
C ARG A 95 -3.38 -10.04 9.56
N PHE A 96 -3.53 -9.02 8.73
CA PHE A 96 -4.74 -8.20 8.67
C PHE A 96 -5.43 -8.42 7.33
N LEU A 97 -6.68 -8.83 7.40
CA LEU A 97 -7.62 -8.85 6.28
C LEU A 97 -8.63 -7.72 6.50
N ALA A 98 -8.86 -6.87 5.54
CA ALA A 98 -9.84 -5.81 5.69
C ALA A 98 -10.60 -5.56 4.38
N SER A 99 -11.86 -5.10 4.50
CA SER A 99 -12.69 -4.78 3.34
C SER A 99 -12.01 -3.79 2.41
N SER A 100 -12.11 -4.01 1.09
CA SER A 100 -11.54 -3.10 0.09
C SER A 100 -12.09 -1.68 0.23
N ALA A 101 -13.32 -1.52 0.69
CA ALA A 101 -13.96 -0.24 0.97
C ALA A 101 -13.15 0.66 1.93
N ILE A 102 -12.37 0.08 2.84
CA ILE A 102 -11.52 0.86 3.77
C ILE A 102 -10.43 1.65 3.01
N MET A 103 -10.06 1.21 1.82
CA MET A 103 -9.07 1.89 0.96
C MET A 103 -9.67 3.01 0.10
N MET A 104 -11.00 3.09 0.01
CA MET A 104 -11.68 4.00 -0.93
C MET A 104 -11.82 5.44 -0.43
N ASP A 105 -11.65 5.69 0.87
CA ASP A 105 -11.93 6.98 1.54
C ASP A 105 -10.65 7.84 1.71
N ASN A 106 -9.77 7.93 0.72
CA ASN A 106 -8.48 8.64 0.85
C ASN A 106 -7.67 8.20 2.07
N ARG A 107 -7.77 6.93 2.45
CA ARG A 107 -7.05 6.38 3.60
C ARG A 107 -5.79 5.66 3.15
N ILE A 108 -4.69 5.97 3.81
CA ILE A 108 -3.45 5.22 3.69
C ILE A 108 -3.52 4.06 4.68
N VAL A 109 -3.58 2.83 4.16
CA VAL A 109 -3.63 1.62 4.99
C VAL A 109 -2.38 0.79 4.71
N PHE A 110 -1.63 0.46 5.74
CA PHE A 110 -0.48 -0.43 5.63
C PHE A 110 -0.23 -1.20 6.92
N SER A 111 0.37 -2.38 6.83
CA SER A 111 0.75 -3.17 7.99
C SER A 111 2.26 -3.20 8.20
N LYS A 112 2.68 -3.41 9.45
CA LYS A 112 4.07 -3.58 9.86
C LYS A 112 4.21 -4.76 10.79
N ILE A 113 5.35 -5.46 10.69
CA ILE A 113 5.79 -6.42 11.70
C ILE A 113 6.70 -5.68 12.67
N LEU A 114 6.39 -5.77 13.96
CA LEU A 114 7.20 -5.18 15.03
C LEU A 114 8.30 -6.16 15.49
N PRO A 115 9.33 -5.64 16.17
CA PRO A 115 10.37 -6.49 16.74
C PRO A 115 9.81 -7.55 17.68
N LYS A 116 10.36 -8.76 17.58
CA LYS A 116 10.04 -9.87 18.48
C LYS A 116 10.60 -9.59 19.87
N LEU A 117 9.81 -9.90 20.89
CA LEU A 117 10.25 -9.88 22.31
C LEU A 117 10.46 -11.32 22.77
N THR A 118 9.63 -11.82 23.66
CA THR A 118 9.76 -13.14 24.30
C THR A 118 8.96 -14.24 23.59
N SER A 119 7.96 -13.88 22.79
CA SER A 119 7.09 -14.81 22.07
C SER A 119 7.79 -15.40 20.83
N ASP A 120 7.34 -16.56 20.33
CA ASP A 120 7.68 -17.08 19.01
C ASP A 120 6.95 -16.34 17.88
N HIS A 121 5.91 -15.55 18.18
CA HIS A 121 5.27 -14.60 17.28
C HIS A 121 5.86 -13.21 17.39
N LYS A 122 5.81 -12.47 16.28
CA LYS A 122 6.10 -11.03 16.20
C LYS A 122 4.79 -10.27 16.18
N PRO A 123 4.64 -9.21 16.97
CA PRO A 123 3.46 -8.36 16.90
C PRO A 123 3.29 -7.75 15.51
N ILE A 124 2.05 -7.66 15.06
CA ILE A 124 1.68 -6.95 13.83
C ILE A 124 0.92 -5.68 14.17
N LEU A 125 1.09 -4.66 13.36
CA LEU A 125 0.45 -3.36 13.52
C LEU A 125 -0.19 -2.94 12.21
N LEU A 126 -1.49 -2.60 12.24
CA LEU A 126 -2.20 -1.98 11.13
C LEU A 126 -2.27 -0.47 11.35
N HIS A 127 -1.79 0.29 10.39
CA HIS A 127 -1.96 1.72 10.34
C HIS A 127 -3.10 2.05 9.39
N ILE A 128 -4.08 2.79 9.89
CA ILE A 128 -5.13 3.42 9.08
C ILE A 128 -5.02 4.90 9.35
N LYS A 129 -4.61 5.66 8.35
CA LYS A 129 -4.44 7.11 8.44
C LYS A 129 -5.30 7.75 7.37
N GLU A 130 -6.11 8.73 7.74
CA GLU A 130 -6.70 9.61 6.74
C GLU A 130 -5.59 10.38 6.06
N GLU A 131 -5.65 10.47 4.74
CA GLU A 131 -4.75 11.32 4.00
C GLU A 131 -5.07 12.75 4.42
N GLU A 132 -4.23 13.33 5.26
CA GLU A 132 -4.35 14.75 5.59
C GLU A 132 -4.25 15.49 4.26
N ASP A 133 -5.24 16.30 3.95
CA ASP A 133 -5.12 17.25 2.84
C ASP A 133 -3.99 18.23 3.22
N LEU A 134 -2.77 17.84 2.87
CA LEU A 134 -1.59 18.67 3.06
C LEU A 134 -1.63 19.91 2.15
N GLY A 135 -2.81 20.17 1.54
CA GLY A 135 -2.98 21.20 0.54
C GLY A 135 -2.28 20.83 -0.78
N PRO A 136 -2.24 21.73 -1.73
CA PRO A 136 -1.61 21.48 -3.02
C PRO A 136 -0.14 21.13 -2.82
N LEU A 137 0.27 19.97 -3.31
CA LEU A 137 1.66 19.51 -3.27
C LEU A 137 2.60 20.64 -3.69
N PRO A 138 3.67 20.90 -2.90
CA PRO A 138 4.64 21.92 -3.26
C PRO A 138 5.20 21.64 -4.66
N PHE A 139 5.42 22.70 -5.42
CA PHE A 139 6.00 22.57 -6.74
C PHE A 139 7.38 21.91 -6.65
N ARG A 140 7.52 20.74 -7.27
CA ARG A 140 8.79 20.02 -7.36
C ARG A 140 9.31 20.18 -8.79
N PHE A 141 10.49 20.78 -8.92
CA PHE A 141 11.20 20.90 -10.16
C PHE A 141 12.03 19.64 -10.43
N SER A 142 11.89 19.07 -11.63
CA SER A 142 12.74 17.96 -12.09
C SER A 142 13.87 18.52 -12.98
N PRO A 143 15.14 18.25 -12.66
CA PRO A 143 16.28 18.66 -13.51
C PRO A 143 16.19 18.09 -14.94
N LEU A 144 15.48 16.98 -15.13
CA LEU A 144 15.28 16.37 -16.44
C LEU A 144 14.42 17.23 -17.37
N TRP A 145 13.61 18.15 -16.84
CA TRP A 145 12.77 19.04 -17.65
C TRP A 145 13.59 20.00 -18.50
N VAL A 146 14.79 20.40 -18.02
CA VAL A 146 15.69 21.30 -18.75
C VAL A 146 16.08 20.76 -20.13
N LYS A 147 16.13 19.43 -20.26
CA LYS A 147 16.49 18.73 -21.51
C LYS A 147 15.29 18.47 -22.43
N ARG A 148 14.07 18.78 -21.99
CA ARG A 148 12.87 18.54 -22.78
C ARG A 148 12.57 19.71 -23.69
N GLU A 149 12.03 19.39 -24.86
CA GLU A 149 11.58 20.37 -25.85
C GLU A 149 10.48 21.28 -25.27
N GLY A 150 10.52 22.57 -25.59
CA GLY A 150 9.56 23.56 -25.10
C GLY A 150 9.77 24.04 -23.67
N PHE A 151 10.68 23.45 -22.88
CA PHE A 151 10.94 23.87 -21.51
C PHE A 151 11.49 25.30 -21.46
N LEU A 152 12.60 25.55 -22.18
CA LEU A 152 13.26 26.86 -22.20
C LEU A 152 12.33 27.95 -22.77
N GLU A 153 11.61 27.64 -23.83
CA GLU A 153 10.63 28.55 -24.41
C GLU A 153 9.53 28.93 -23.42
N THR A 154 8.98 27.94 -22.69
CA THR A 154 7.96 28.16 -21.65
C THR A 154 8.48 29.08 -20.53
N VAL A 155 9.71 28.84 -20.09
CA VAL A 155 10.34 29.68 -19.05
C VAL A 155 10.57 31.10 -19.57
N GLN A 156 11.19 31.23 -20.74
CA GLN A 156 11.54 32.51 -21.33
C GLN A 156 10.30 33.38 -21.61
N THR A 157 9.32 32.83 -22.29
CA THR A 157 8.07 33.52 -22.61
C THR A 157 7.33 33.99 -21.35
N THR A 158 7.40 33.22 -20.28
CA THR A 158 6.75 33.60 -19.01
C THR A 158 7.57 34.63 -18.23
N TRP A 159 8.89 34.56 -18.30
CA TRP A 159 9.81 35.43 -17.55
C TRP A 159 9.92 36.81 -18.16
N GLU A 160 9.80 36.93 -19.48
CA GLU A 160 9.86 38.21 -20.25
C GLU A 160 8.61 39.08 -20.08
N LYS A 161 7.52 38.52 -19.48
CA LYS A 161 6.31 39.35 -19.25
C LYS A 161 6.60 40.50 -18.30
N ASP A 162 6.20 41.68 -18.71
CA ASP A 162 6.32 42.88 -17.89
C ASP A 162 5.37 42.82 -16.69
N ILE A 163 5.93 43.08 -15.53
CA ILE A 163 5.21 43.13 -14.24
C ILE A 163 5.61 44.45 -13.57
N LEU A 164 4.63 45.30 -13.28
CA LEU A 164 4.85 46.54 -12.57
C LEU A 164 4.82 46.33 -11.05
N GLY A 165 5.75 46.95 -10.35
CA GLY A 165 5.84 46.90 -8.89
C GLY A 165 7.25 47.02 -8.35
N SER A 166 7.42 46.85 -7.03
CA SER A 166 8.73 46.83 -6.43
C SER A 166 9.56 45.62 -6.91
N PRO A 167 10.92 45.70 -6.89
CA PRO A 167 11.77 44.60 -7.36
C PRO A 167 11.42 43.26 -6.74
N SER A 168 11.15 43.22 -5.43
CA SER A 168 10.78 41.99 -4.69
C SER A 168 9.43 41.44 -5.16
N TYR A 169 8.44 42.30 -5.40
CA TYR A 169 7.14 41.88 -5.91
C TYR A 169 7.23 41.33 -7.33
N VAL A 170 7.99 42.00 -8.19
CA VAL A 170 8.24 41.57 -9.59
C VAL A 170 8.87 40.18 -9.59
N TRP A 171 9.90 39.96 -8.76
CA TRP A 171 10.58 38.70 -8.63
C TRP A 171 9.64 37.56 -8.16
N GLU A 172 8.88 37.80 -7.09
CA GLU A 172 7.91 36.83 -6.57
C GLU A 172 6.86 36.46 -7.63
N LYS A 173 6.32 37.44 -8.32
CA LYS A 173 5.33 37.23 -9.37
C LYS A 173 5.88 36.46 -10.56
N LYS A 174 7.10 36.77 -11.01
CA LYS A 174 7.77 36.03 -12.09
C LYS A 174 7.97 34.57 -11.72
N ILE A 175 8.45 34.28 -10.52
CA ILE A 175 8.60 32.90 -10.02
C ILE A 175 7.24 32.19 -9.97
N LYS A 176 6.20 32.83 -9.44
CA LYS A 176 4.85 32.24 -9.33
C LYS A 176 4.26 31.92 -10.70
N ASN A 177 4.39 32.84 -11.65
CA ASN A 177 3.89 32.66 -13.02
C ASN A 177 4.66 31.54 -13.74
N THR A 178 5.98 31.49 -13.59
CA THR A 178 6.81 30.42 -14.18
C THR A 178 6.46 29.05 -13.62
N LYS A 179 6.26 28.94 -12.30
CA LYS A 179 5.78 27.71 -11.68
C LYS A 179 4.43 27.24 -12.26
N LYS A 180 3.50 28.17 -12.48
CA LYS A 180 2.19 27.87 -13.08
C LYS A 180 2.34 27.40 -14.52
N ALA A 181 3.10 28.12 -15.33
CA ALA A 181 3.34 27.78 -16.73
C ALA A 181 4.01 26.39 -16.88
N LEU A 182 5.00 26.08 -16.04
CA LEU A 182 5.65 24.78 -16.06
C LEU A 182 4.73 23.64 -15.63
N LYS A 183 3.81 23.86 -14.68
CA LYS A 183 2.78 22.86 -14.33
C LYS A 183 1.84 22.56 -15.51
N GLU A 184 1.46 23.59 -16.27
CA GLU A 184 0.60 23.43 -17.44
C GLU A 184 1.35 22.78 -18.61
N TRP A 185 2.61 23.18 -18.82
CA TRP A 185 3.46 22.62 -19.86
C TRP A 185 3.68 21.11 -19.63
N ILE A 186 4.05 20.68 -18.41
CA ILE A 186 4.30 19.26 -18.15
C ILE A 186 3.04 18.40 -18.28
N LYS A 187 1.86 18.93 -17.94
CA LYS A 187 0.59 18.23 -18.18
C LYS A 187 0.30 18.00 -19.65
N LYS A 188 0.65 18.97 -20.52
CA LYS A 188 0.49 18.82 -21.96
C LYS A 188 1.51 17.85 -22.54
N ASP A 189 2.76 17.89 -22.08
CA ASP A 189 3.85 17.02 -22.52
C ASP A 189 3.59 15.55 -22.16
N THR A 190 3.10 15.26 -20.94
CA THR A 190 2.75 13.89 -20.50
C THR A 190 1.52 13.33 -21.22
N ASN A 191 0.61 14.17 -21.67
CA ASN A 191 -0.58 13.75 -22.43
C ASN A 191 -0.35 13.66 -23.95
N SER A 192 0.85 13.98 -24.43
CA SER A 192 1.20 13.86 -25.84
C SER A 192 1.41 12.39 -26.23
N PRO A 193 0.87 11.92 -27.39
CA PRO A 193 1.03 10.54 -27.87
C PRO A 193 2.49 10.09 -28.04
N THR A 194 3.40 11.04 -28.18
CA THR A 194 4.84 10.80 -28.35
C THR A 194 5.53 10.40 -27.04
N SER A 195 5.04 10.87 -25.89
CA SER A 195 5.58 10.51 -24.56
C SER A 195 5.21 9.07 -24.16
N GLN A 196 4.01 8.63 -24.51
CA GLN A 196 3.53 7.28 -24.20
C GLN A 196 4.29 6.18 -24.98
N ARG A 197 4.85 6.49 -26.16
CA ARG A 197 5.66 5.55 -26.94
C ARG A 197 7.09 5.34 -26.39
N LYS A 198 7.65 6.29 -25.65
CA LYS A 198 9.03 6.19 -25.10
C LYS A 198 9.08 5.41 -23.78
N GLU A 199 7.99 5.29 -23.03
CA GLU A 199 7.92 4.47 -21.80
C GLU A 199 7.62 2.98 -22.07
N ALA A 200 7.03 2.66 -23.22
CA ALA A 200 6.73 1.27 -23.61
C ALA A 200 7.92 0.52 -24.25
N THR A 201 9.10 1.14 -24.36
CA THR A 201 10.28 0.55 -25.02
C THR A 201 11.52 0.54 -24.11
N LYS A 202 11.33 0.45 -22.80
CA LYS A 202 12.41 0.21 -21.84
C LYS A 202 12.12 -0.99 -20.96
#